data_082a0f36de24806175b3aefa2968d2b5
#
_entry.id   082a0f36de24806175b3aefa2968d2b5
#
_cell.length_a   1.000
_cell.length_b   1.000
_cell.length_c   1.000
_cell.angle_alpha   90.00
_cell.angle_beta   90.00
_cell.angle_gamma   90.00
#
_symmetry.space_group_name_H-M   'P 1'
#
loop_
_entity.id
_entity.type
_entity.pdbx_description
1 polymer ?
#
loop_
_entity_poly.entity_id
_entity_poly.type
_entity_poly.pdbx_seq_one_letter_code
_entity_poly.pdbx_strand_id
1 'polypeptide(L)'
;MKISTEFYNGVIIFFTIGVYFLLMNALGFADVFYLRILNVIFVFYGVNRAIQVNLAAGKKNFVSNAVSAMMTSLIGVFLSIIGLIVYSYIKGGDAYVQSLSETFLFGGNPSVMTYSISLLFEGIASSVIVTMLVMLYWNNQFKAD
;
A
#
# COMPACT_ATOMS: atom_id res chain seq x y z
N MET A 1 -18.11 18.31 -2.38
CA MET A 1 -17.34 17.69 -1.28
C MET A 1 -15.87 17.67 -1.69
N LYS A 2 -14.98 18.29 -0.93
CA LYS A 2 -13.56 18.31 -1.27
C LYS A 2 -12.93 17.00 -0.77
N ILE A 3 -12.52 16.14 -1.70
CA ILE A 3 -11.82 14.89 -1.35
C ILE A 3 -10.47 15.26 -0.73
N SER A 4 -10.11 14.65 0.39
CA SER A 4 -8.82 14.95 1.03
C SER A 4 -7.65 14.48 0.16
N THR A 5 -6.50 15.15 0.29
CA THR A 5 -5.27 14.79 -0.43
C THR A 5 -4.85 13.36 -0.11
N GLU A 6 -5.01 12.95 1.15
CA GLU A 6 -4.70 11.61 1.65
C GLU A 6 -5.55 10.54 0.96
N PHE A 7 -6.86 10.76 0.93
CA PHE A 7 -7.79 9.81 0.30
C PHE A 7 -7.53 9.68 -1.20
N TYR A 8 -7.38 10.81 -1.90
CA TYR A 8 -7.12 10.79 -3.34
C TYR A 8 -5.84 10.02 -3.69
N ASN A 9 -4.74 10.28 -2.98
CA ASN A 9 -3.48 9.57 -3.22
C ASN A 9 -3.50 8.12 -2.71
N GLY A 10 -4.26 7.83 -1.65
CA GLY A 10 -4.53 6.45 -1.22
C GLY A 10 -5.27 5.64 -2.28
N VAL A 11 -6.25 6.23 -2.95
CA VAL A 11 -6.96 5.60 -4.08
C VAL A 11 -6.01 5.36 -5.26
N ILE A 12 -5.08 6.27 -5.54
CA ILE A 12 -4.04 6.06 -6.57
C ILE A 12 -3.17 4.85 -6.22
N ILE A 13 -2.73 4.72 -4.96
CA ILE A 13 -1.99 3.55 -4.49
C ILE A 13 -2.80 2.27 -4.73
N PHE A 14 -4.06 2.26 -4.33
CA PHE A 14 -4.95 1.12 -4.53
C PHE A 14 -5.05 0.71 -6.01
N PHE A 15 -5.29 1.65 -6.91
CA PHE A 15 -5.40 1.35 -8.33
C PHE A 15 -4.09 0.85 -8.93
N THR A 16 -2.97 1.45 -8.59
CA THR A 16 -1.66 1.03 -9.12
C THR A 16 -1.27 -0.35 -8.62
N ILE A 17 -1.48 -0.65 -7.35
CA ILE A 17 -1.27 -2.00 -6.80
C ILE A 17 -2.23 -3.01 -7.45
N GLY A 18 -3.51 -2.65 -7.60
CA GLY A 18 -4.50 -3.52 -8.22
C GLY A 18 -4.18 -3.86 -9.67
N VAL A 19 -3.84 -2.87 -10.48
CA VAL A 19 -3.42 -3.09 -11.89
C VAL A 19 -2.16 -3.94 -11.95
N TYR A 20 -1.16 -3.66 -11.11
CA TYR A 20 0.06 -4.45 -11.03
C TYR A 20 -0.23 -5.90 -10.64
N PHE A 21 -1.06 -6.12 -9.63
CA PHE A 21 -1.46 -7.47 -9.20
C PHE A 21 -2.17 -8.23 -10.32
N LEU A 22 -3.14 -7.60 -11.01
CA LEU A 22 -3.85 -8.24 -12.12
C LEU A 22 -2.91 -8.59 -13.27
N LEU A 23 -1.94 -7.72 -13.55
CA LEU A 23 -0.91 -7.99 -14.58
C LEU A 23 -0.05 -9.19 -14.18
N MET A 24 0.44 -9.23 -12.93
CA MET A 24 1.23 -10.36 -12.43
C MET A 24 0.43 -11.66 -12.41
N ASN A 25 -0.85 -11.59 -12.04
CA ASN A 25 -1.75 -12.73 -12.07
C ASN A 25 -1.97 -13.26 -13.52
N ALA A 26 -2.13 -12.37 -14.49
CA ALA A 26 -2.29 -12.73 -15.90
C ALA A 26 -1.01 -13.36 -16.50
N LEU A 27 0.16 -12.96 -16.01
CA LEU A 27 1.47 -13.51 -16.43
C LEU A 27 1.87 -14.77 -15.67
N GLY A 28 1.09 -15.20 -14.66
CA GLY A 28 1.38 -16.36 -13.84
C GLY A 28 2.47 -16.15 -12.78
N PHE A 29 2.73 -14.90 -12.38
CA PHE A 29 3.74 -14.52 -11.40
C PHE A 29 3.16 -13.96 -10.08
N ALA A 30 1.87 -14.15 -9.85
CA ALA A 30 1.20 -13.59 -8.67
C ALA A 30 1.66 -14.21 -7.34
N ASP A 31 2.22 -15.40 -7.37
CA ASP A 31 2.79 -16.14 -6.23
C ASP A 31 4.24 -15.74 -5.91
N VAL A 32 4.92 -15.00 -6.80
CA VAL A 32 6.32 -14.66 -6.64
C VAL A 32 6.49 -13.54 -5.60
N PHE A 33 7.05 -13.88 -4.45
CA PHE A 33 7.23 -12.98 -3.30
C PHE A 33 8.00 -11.70 -3.65
N TYR A 34 9.10 -11.82 -4.40
CA TYR A 34 9.93 -10.65 -4.76
C TYR A 34 9.16 -9.63 -5.61
N LEU A 35 8.30 -10.09 -6.49
CA LEU A 35 7.46 -9.19 -7.30
C LEU A 35 6.40 -8.50 -6.45
N ARG A 36 5.93 -9.15 -5.39
CA ARG A 36 5.00 -8.55 -4.44
C ARG A 36 5.65 -7.39 -3.66
N ILE A 37 6.93 -7.50 -3.32
CA ILE A 37 7.66 -6.41 -2.65
C ILE A 37 7.67 -5.13 -3.48
N LEU A 38 7.63 -5.22 -4.81
CA LEU A 38 7.56 -4.05 -5.68
C LEU A 38 6.33 -3.18 -5.46
N ASN A 39 5.28 -3.69 -4.81
CA ASN A 39 4.12 -2.89 -4.40
C ASN A 39 4.51 -1.69 -3.51
N VAL A 40 5.60 -1.79 -2.75
CA VAL A 40 6.14 -0.69 -1.94
C VAL A 40 6.47 0.55 -2.77
N ILE A 41 6.88 0.36 -4.04
CA ILE A 41 7.18 1.47 -4.96
C ILE A 41 5.92 2.31 -5.22
N PHE A 42 4.75 1.66 -5.37
CA PHE A 42 3.48 2.37 -5.58
C PHE A 42 3.03 3.12 -4.33
N VAL A 43 3.27 2.54 -3.15
CA VAL A 43 3.03 3.23 -1.86
C VAL A 43 3.93 4.46 -1.77
N PHE A 44 5.23 4.31 -2.08
CA PHE A 44 6.19 5.42 -2.09
C PHE A 44 5.75 6.54 -3.04
N TYR A 45 5.32 6.19 -4.25
CA TYR A 45 4.83 7.17 -5.23
C TYR A 45 3.62 7.96 -4.71
N GLY A 46 2.60 7.29 -4.19
CA GLY A 46 1.39 7.96 -3.70
C GLY A 46 1.66 8.84 -2.47
N VAL A 47 2.49 8.37 -1.55
CA VAL A 47 2.90 9.13 -0.35
C VAL A 47 3.74 10.35 -0.75
N ASN A 48 4.73 10.18 -1.62
CA ASN A 48 5.56 11.27 -2.11
C ASN A 48 4.71 12.35 -2.79
N ARG A 49 3.75 11.95 -3.62
CA ARG A 49 2.83 12.89 -4.26
C ARG A 49 1.95 13.64 -3.25
N ALA A 50 1.46 12.97 -2.20
CA ALA A 50 0.68 13.64 -1.15
C ALA A 50 1.49 14.73 -0.44
N ILE A 51 2.76 14.46 -0.12
CA ILE A 51 3.65 15.43 0.49
C ILE A 51 3.95 16.59 -0.47
N GLN A 52 4.20 16.33 -1.75
CA GLN A 52 4.40 17.40 -2.76
C GLN A 52 3.18 18.34 -2.82
N VAL A 53 1.97 17.79 -2.84
CA VAL A 53 0.73 18.59 -2.86
C VAL A 53 0.60 19.45 -1.60
N ASN A 54 0.91 18.89 -0.43
CA ASN A 54 0.87 19.60 0.84
C ASN A 54 1.91 20.74 0.88
N LEU A 55 3.14 20.48 0.45
CA LEU A 55 4.19 21.49 0.40
C LEU A 55 3.85 22.63 -0.58
N ALA A 56 3.32 22.29 -1.76
CA ALA A 56 2.85 23.26 -2.74
C ALA A 56 1.70 24.13 -2.20
N ALA A 57 0.86 23.58 -1.33
CA ALA A 57 -0.20 24.30 -0.61
C ALA A 57 0.32 25.11 0.60
N GLY A 58 1.64 25.16 0.82
CA GLY A 58 2.26 25.90 1.92
C GLY A 58 2.21 25.19 3.28
N LYS A 59 1.79 23.93 3.34
CA LYS A 59 1.75 23.14 4.58
C LYS A 59 3.15 22.59 4.89
N LYS A 60 3.93 23.33 5.67
CA LYS A 60 5.33 23.00 5.96
C LYS A 60 5.58 22.41 7.35
N ASN A 61 4.55 22.17 8.15
CA ASN A 61 4.69 21.53 9.46
C ASN A 61 5.07 20.05 9.29
N PHE A 62 6.14 19.60 9.96
CA PHE A 62 6.68 18.25 9.83
C PHE A 62 5.68 17.19 10.32
N VAL A 63 5.13 17.37 11.51
CA VAL A 63 4.20 16.39 12.12
C VAL A 63 2.94 16.22 11.27
N SER A 64 2.37 17.33 10.81
CA SER A 64 1.17 17.30 9.95
C SER A 64 1.43 16.54 8.65
N ASN A 65 2.60 16.72 8.05
CA ASN A 65 2.98 15.99 6.83
C ASN A 65 3.27 14.50 7.11
N ALA A 66 3.88 14.16 8.23
CA ALA A 66 4.10 12.78 8.64
C ALA A 66 2.77 12.05 8.84
N VAL A 67 1.80 12.67 9.49
CA VAL A 67 0.43 12.13 9.64
C VAL A 67 -0.23 11.97 8.27
N SER A 68 -0.15 12.97 7.39
CA SER A 68 -0.70 12.91 6.04
C SER A 68 -0.07 11.77 5.21
N ALA A 69 1.24 11.58 5.28
CA ALA A 69 1.96 10.49 4.63
C ALA A 69 1.49 9.12 5.13
N MET A 70 1.41 8.95 6.45
CA MET A 70 0.95 7.70 7.07
C MET A 70 -0.50 7.40 6.69
N MET A 71 -1.40 8.37 6.79
CA MET A 71 -2.81 8.22 6.41
C MET A 71 -2.96 7.84 4.93
N THR A 72 -2.21 8.49 4.04
CA THR A 72 -2.21 8.19 2.61
C THR A 72 -1.84 6.73 2.34
N SER A 73 -0.75 6.25 2.94
CA SER A 73 -0.28 4.88 2.75
C SER A 73 -1.25 3.86 3.35
N LEU A 74 -1.77 4.10 4.55
CA LEU A 74 -2.74 3.20 5.20
C LEU A 74 -4.04 3.09 4.40
N ILE A 75 -4.57 4.21 3.88
CA ILE A 75 -5.76 4.18 3.02
C ILE A 75 -5.50 3.30 1.79
N GLY A 76 -4.37 3.48 1.13
CA GLY A 76 -3.99 2.66 -0.03
C GLY A 76 -3.88 1.18 0.30
N VAL A 77 -3.21 0.85 1.41
CA VAL A 77 -3.04 -0.53 1.89
C VAL A 77 -4.40 -1.17 2.23
N PHE A 78 -5.23 -0.50 3.03
CA PHE A 78 -6.54 -1.03 3.40
C PHE A 78 -7.44 -1.28 2.19
N LEU A 79 -7.52 -0.33 1.27
CA LEU A 79 -8.29 -0.50 0.04
C LEU A 79 -7.76 -1.67 -0.80
N SER A 80 -6.45 -1.82 -0.90
CA SER A 80 -5.83 -2.92 -1.65
C SER A 80 -6.15 -4.29 -1.05
N ILE A 81 -6.16 -4.39 0.28
CA ILE A 81 -6.50 -5.63 0.98
C ILE A 81 -7.99 -5.96 0.82
N ILE A 82 -8.88 -4.97 0.95
CA ILE A 82 -10.31 -5.17 0.69
C ILE A 82 -10.52 -5.65 -0.75
N GLY A 83 -9.86 -5.01 -1.71
CA GLY A 83 -9.90 -5.43 -3.13
C GLY A 83 -9.43 -6.86 -3.33
N LEU A 84 -8.34 -7.26 -2.66
CA LEU A 84 -7.82 -8.62 -2.72
C LEU A 84 -8.79 -9.64 -2.10
N ILE A 85 -9.40 -9.32 -0.96
CA ILE A 85 -10.41 -10.19 -0.33
C ILE A 85 -11.57 -10.46 -1.28
N VAL A 86 -12.15 -9.40 -1.85
CA VAL A 86 -13.26 -9.50 -2.81
C VAL A 86 -12.83 -10.32 -4.02
N TYR A 87 -11.68 -10.02 -4.61
CA TYR A 87 -11.15 -10.74 -5.75
C TYR A 87 -10.91 -12.22 -5.45
N SER A 88 -10.36 -12.53 -4.28
CA SER A 88 -10.08 -13.91 -3.86
C SER A 88 -11.35 -14.74 -3.76
N TYR A 89 -12.43 -14.20 -3.16
CA TYR A 89 -13.70 -14.90 -3.09
C TYR A 89 -14.32 -15.15 -4.47
N ILE A 90 -14.18 -14.21 -5.40
CA ILE A 90 -14.66 -14.38 -6.79
C ILE A 90 -13.87 -15.48 -7.51
N LYS A 91 -12.59 -15.66 -7.20
CA LYS A 91 -11.68 -16.60 -7.87
C LYS A 91 -11.64 -18.01 -7.25
N GLY A 92 -12.33 -18.25 -6.16
CA GLY A 92 -12.40 -19.58 -5.53
C GLY A 92 -12.08 -19.62 -4.04
N GLY A 93 -11.99 -18.47 -3.40
CA GLY A 93 -11.79 -18.35 -1.95
C GLY A 93 -10.43 -18.87 -1.47
N ASP A 94 -10.46 -19.74 -0.46
CA ASP A 94 -9.25 -20.25 0.19
C ASP A 94 -8.33 -21.00 -0.77
N ALA A 95 -8.90 -21.79 -1.70
CA ALA A 95 -8.12 -22.51 -2.71
C ALA A 95 -7.31 -21.57 -3.62
N TYR A 96 -7.90 -20.41 -3.99
CA TYR A 96 -7.19 -19.43 -4.78
C TYR A 96 -6.04 -18.79 -3.99
N VAL A 97 -6.28 -18.42 -2.73
CA VAL A 97 -5.26 -17.83 -1.86
C VAL A 97 -4.12 -18.81 -1.59
N GLN A 98 -4.41 -20.07 -1.42
CA GLN A 98 -3.39 -21.12 -1.26
C GLN A 98 -2.48 -21.21 -2.48
N SER A 99 -3.00 -21.01 -3.70
CA SER A 99 -2.18 -20.95 -4.92
C SER A 99 -1.24 -19.73 -4.97
N LEU A 100 -1.60 -18.63 -4.29
CA LEU A 100 -0.75 -17.43 -4.17
C LEU A 100 0.29 -17.55 -3.06
N SER A 101 0.12 -18.47 -2.14
CA SER A 101 0.88 -18.55 -0.88
C SER A 101 1.93 -19.67 -0.85
N GLU A 102 2.29 -20.28 -1.98
CA GLU A 102 3.32 -21.33 -2.02
C GLU A 102 4.65 -20.90 -1.39
N THR A 103 4.92 -19.59 -1.39
CA THR A 103 6.09 -18.98 -0.74
C THR A 103 5.75 -18.21 0.53
N PHE A 104 4.62 -18.51 1.16
CA PHE A 104 4.17 -17.82 2.36
C PHE A 104 5.11 -18.09 3.55
N LEU A 105 5.60 -17.00 4.19
CA LEU A 105 6.63 -17.06 5.23
C LEU A 105 6.26 -17.94 6.44
N PHE A 106 4.98 -18.12 6.71
CA PHE A 106 4.50 -18.88 7.85
C PHE A 106 4.08 -20.32 7.50
N GLY A 107 4.18 -20.70 6.21
CA GLY A 107 3.78 -22.04 5.73
C GLY A 107 2.29 -22.33 5.87
N GLY A 108 1.88 -23.54 5.50
CA GLY A 108 0.50 -24.01 5.65
C GLY A 108 -0.45 -23.61 4.53
N ASN A 109 -1.73 -23.89 4.74
CA ASN A 109 -2.82 -23.59 3.82
C ASN A 109 -3.67 -22.44 4.39
N PRO A 110 -3.31 -21.16 4.15
CA PRO A 110 -4.03 -20.04 4.72
C PRO A 110 -5.44 -19.91 4.14
N SER A 111 -6.39 -19.47 4.97
CA SER A 111 -7.67 -18.95 4.50
C SER A 111 -7.48 -17.58 3.87
N VAL A 112 -8.48 -17.10 3.11
CA VAL A 112 -8.51 -15.72 2.60
C VAL A 112 -8.26 -14.72 3.72
N MET A 113 -8.89 -14.91 4.88
CA MET A 113 -8.77 -14.01 6.02
C MET A 113 -7.35 -14.03 6.60
N THR A 114 -6.78 -15.20 6.86
CA THR A 114 -5.42 -15.34 7.41
C THR A 114 -4.38 -14.71 6.48
N TYR A 115 -4.48 -14.95 5.19
CA TYR A 115 -3.60 -14.36 4.19
C TYR A 115 -3.72 -12.83 4.15
N SER A 116 -4.96 -12.32 4.18
CA SER A 116 -5.22 -10.88 4.17
C SER A 116 -4.70 -10.17 5.43
N ILE A 117 -4.82 -10.79 6.60
CA ILE A 117 -4.27 -10.26 7.85
C ILE A 117 -2.74 -10.19 7.77
N SER A 118 -2.09 -11.21 7.24
CA SER A 118 -0.62 -11.20 7.06
C SER A 118 -0.18 -10.07 6.12
N LEU A 119 -0.89 -9.87 5.00
CA LEU A 119 -0.63 -8.76 4.09
C LEU A 119 -0.91 -7.40 4.71
N LEU A 120 -1.87 -7.31 5.63
CA LEU A 120 -2.13 -6.09 6.38
C LEU A 120 -0.93 -5.71 7.26
N PHE A 121 -0.34 -6.67 7.98
CA PHE A 121 0.87 -6.42 8.76
C PHE A 121 2.06 -6.01 7.88
N GLU A 122 2.28 -6.69 6.76
CA GLU A 122 3.28 -6.27 5.75
C GLU A 122 3.03 -4.83 5.27
N GLY A 123 1.78 -4.52 4.95
CA GLY A 123 1.38 -3.20 4.46
C GLY A 123 1.56 -2.09 5.49
N ILE A 124 1.23 -2.35 6.76
CA ILE A 124 1.46 -1.40 7.86
C ILE A 124 2.97 -1.16 8.05
N ALA A 125 3.78 -2.22 8.09
CA ALA A 125 5.23 -2.10 8.19
C ALA A 125 5.81 -1.30 7.02
N SER A 126 5.39 -1.59 5.79
CA SER A 126 5.78 -0.85 4.60
C SER A 126 5.36 0.61 4.67
N SER A 127 4.17 0.91 5.19
CA SER A 127 3.66 2.27 5.37
C SER A 127 4.54 3.09 6.33
N VAL A 128 4.98 2.49 7.43
CA VAL A 128 5.91 3.14 8.37
C VAL A 128 7.24 3.45 7.70
N ILE A 129 7.84 2.46 7.02
CA ILE A 129 9.13 2.61 6.34
C ILE A 129 9.04 3.68 5.25
N VAL A 130 8.03 3.62 4.39
CA VAL A 130 7.83 4.58 3.30
C VAL A 130 7.61 5.99 3.86
N THR A 131 6.79 6.13 4.89
CA THR A 131 6.58 7.43 5.54
C THR A 131 7.89 8.01 6.04
N MET A 132 8.71 7.24 6.75
CA MET A 132 10.01 7.68 7.24
C MET A 132 10.93 8.12 6.09
N LEU A 133 11.04 7.31 5.04
CA LEU A 133 11.91 7.61 3.89
C LEU A 133 11.46 8.88 3.15
N VAL A 134 10.17 9.05 2.91
CA VAL A 134 9.64 10.26 2.24
C VAL A 134 9.83 11.49 3.12
N MET A 135 9.58 11.37 4.43
CA MET A 135 9.79 12.49 5.36
C MET A 135 11.27 12.89 5.45
N LEU A 136 12.20 11.94 5.42
CA LEU A 136 13.63 12.21 5.37
C LEU A 136 14.03 12.89 4.05
N TYR A 137 13.50 12.43 2.92
CA TYR A 137 13.76 13.03 1.62
C TYR A 137 13.34 14.50 1.54
N TRP A 138 12.18 14.85 2.12
CA TRP A 138 11.65 16.21 2.12
C TRP A 138 12.03 17.04 3.36
N ASN A 139 12.89 16.52 4.24
CA ASN A 139 13.22 17.14 5.53
C ASN A 139 13.58 18.63 5.43
N ASN A 140 14.36 19.02 4.42
CA ASN A 140 14.80 20.41 4.21
C ASN A 140 13.66 21.37 3.79
N GLN A 141 12.50 20.85 3.43
CA GLN A 141 11.33 21.65 3.03
C GLN A 141 10.38 21.94 4.19
N PHE A 142 10.54 21.23 5.30
CA PHE A 142 9.72 21.45 6.49
C PHE A 142 10.32 22.59 7.35
N LYS A 143 9.43 23.33 8.01
CA LYS A 143 9.86 24.28 9.05
C LYS A 143 10.13 23.50 10.32
N ALA A 144 11.18 23.86 11.05
CA ALA A 144 11.37 23.43 12.42
C ALA A 144 10.20 23.97 13.26
N ASP A 145 9.60 23.08 14.01
CA ASP A 145 8.54 23.45 14.96
C ASP A 145 9.13 24.15 16.19
#